data_01c157951c349d5f8ab281981c41338d
#
_entry.id   01c157951c349d5f8ab281981c41338d
#
_cell.length_a   1.000
_cell.length_b   1.000
_cell.length_c   1.000
_cell.angle_alpha   90.00
_cell.angle_beta   90.00
_cell.angle_gamma   90.00
#
_symmetry.space_group_name_H-M   'P 1'
#
loop_
_entity.id
_entity.type
_entity.pdbx_description
1 polymer ?
#
loop_
_entity_poly.entity_id
_entity_poly.type
_entity_poly.pdbx_seq_one_letter_code
_entity_poly.pdbx_strand_id
1 'polypeptide(L)'
;MAKKAQVHVFKQPKRPLLAADVFARRRKEFLRRMPADSVAIIVTSPERTRSNDTEYQYRPASDVLYLSNFHEPEAALVFVKDGDGKGRFLMFVRPKDRAREIWTGIRQGPEGAVGNFGADEAFNVEDFEKVVRPLLGECDRVYYKFRRDEHFDKIFRSMWEDNQRDLLNPETIIHEMRLFKSAEEVEMMRYAGKVSAEAHCEAMRLVRPGMMEYQLQASMEAVFKFNGALYPAYTSIVGGGANAVILHYVENNCELKDGDLVLIDAACEYQGYASDITRTFPVNGKFSKAQREIYEVVLAAEKAGIAMARPGAKLQQVHDRASEVLRDGLVKLGILPKTHLTVQGEKKAIEVWKKEGSKGAKPLTLHDFFMHGTSHFIGMDVHDVGTGGTRDPRGKKRALKPGMAFTVEPGIYIAPGEERVAAKYRGIGIRIEDDVVITSDGCEVLTGAVPKDVDAIEKLMAEGRAHCLDVEKKFAVKA
;
A
#
# COMPACT_ATOMS: atom_id res chain seq x y z
N MET A 1 7.32 -55.87 -0.25
CA MET A 1 6.17 -55.04 0.19
C MET A 1 6.44 -53.60 -0.21
N ALA A 2 5.77 -53.08 -1.26
CA ALA A 2 5.92 -51.73 -1.69
C ALA A 2 5.26 -50.78 -0.66
N LYS A 3 6.05 -49.88 -0.06
CA LYS A 3 5.50 -48.79 0.77
C LYS A 3 4.57 -47.96 -0.11
N LYS A 4 3.27 -47.99 0.18
CA LYS A 4 2.31 -47.05 -0.42
C LYS A 4 2.80 -45.63 -0.15
N ALA A 5 3.11 -44.89 -1.18
CA ALA A 5 3.41 -43.47 -1.08
C ALA A 5 2.18 -42.80 -0.44
N GLN A 6 2.34 -42.21 0.73
CA GLN A 6 1.32 -41.37 1.33
C GLN A 6 1.20 -40.10 0.46
N VAL A 7 0.09 -40.00 -0.23
CA VAL A 7 -0.23 -38.74 -0.95
C VAL A 7 -0.54 -37.71 0.12
N HIS A 8 0.37 -36.78 0.35
CA HIS A 8 0.10 -35.62 1.18
C HIS A 8 -0.93 -34.75 0.47
N VAL A 9 -2.17 -34.79 0.90
CA VAL A 9 -3.20 -33.86 0.42
C VAL A 9 -2.90 -32.48 1.01
N PHE A 10 -2.62 -31.53 0.12
CA PHE A 10 -2.36 -30.15 0.50
C PHE A 10 -3.65 -29.53 1.05
N LYS A 11 -3.70 -29.27 2.35
CA LYS A 11 -4.83 -28.56 2.97
C LYS A 11 -4.63 -27.06 2.80
N GLN A 12 -5.49 -26.45 2.02
CA GLN A 12 -5.53 -24.98 1.94
C GLN A 12 -5.81 -24.39 3.33
N PRO A 13 -5.02 -23.41 3.78
CA PRO A 13 -5.32 -22.71 5.02
C PRO A 13 -6.67 -21.98 4.90
N LYS A 14 -7.41 -21.89 6.01
CA LYS A 14 -8.60 -21.03 6.05
C LYS A 14 -8.16 -19.60 5.83
N ARG A 15 -8.72 -18.97 4.80
CA ARG A 15 -8.45 -17.58 4.43
C ARG A 15 -9.69 -16.75 4.68
N PRO A 16 -9.58 -15.55 5.26
CA PRO A 16 -10.72 -14.67 5.43
C PRO A 16 -11.22 -14.19 4.06
N LEU A 17 -12.52 -14.01 3.92
CA LEU A 17 -13.17 -13.48 2.72
C LEU A 17 -14.26 -12.50 3.14
N LEU A 18 -14.45 -11.44 2.36
CA LEU A 18 -15.58 -10.54 2.54
C LEU A 18 -16.86 -11.20 2.04
N ALA A 19 -17.87 -11.25 2.89
CA ALA A 19 -19.18 -11.78 2.52
C ALA A 19 -19.96 -10.77 1.63
N ALA A 20 -20.88 -11.27 0.82
CA ALA A 20 -21.64 -10.44 -0.13
C ALA A 20 -22.46 -9.31 0.55
N ASP A 21 -22.90 -9.53 1.79
CA ASP A 21 -23.64 -8.53 2.57
C ASP A 21 -22.79 -7.31 2.96
N VAL A 22 -21.45 -7.44 3.04
CA VAL A 22 -20.54 -6.31 3.26
C VAL A 22 -20.69 -5.30 2.12
N PHE A 23 -20.67 -5.77 0.88
CA PHE A 23 -20.80 -4.92 -0.30
C PHE A 23 -22.22 -4.32 -0.39
N ALA A 24 -23.24 -5.09 -0.04
CA ALA A 24 -24.62 -4.58 0.02
C ALA A 24 -24.76 -3.45 1.06
N ARG A 25 -24.17 -3.59 2.26
CA ARG A 25 -24.16 -2.53 3.28
C ARG A 25 -23.43 -1.28 2.78
N ARG A 26 -22.29 -1.44 2.07
CA ARG A 26 -21.52 -0.32 1.51
C ARG A 26 -22.33 0.44 0.44
N ARG A 27 -22.99 -0.27 -0.47
CA ARG A 27 -23.86 0.36 -1.48
C ARG A 27 -25.04 1.11 -0.84
N LYS A 28 -25.68 0.51 0.17
CA LYS A 28 -26.75 1.16 0.93
C LYS A 28 -26.27 2.44 1.63
N GLU A 29 -25.08 2.41 2.23
CA GLU A 29 -24.49 3.59 2.88
C GLU A 29 -24.10 4.65 1.86
N PHE A 30 -23.55 4.26 0.70
CA PHE A 30 -23.23 5.18 -0.38
C PHE A 30 -24.49 5.91 -0.87
N LEU A 31 -25.57 5.16 -1.20
CA LEU A 31 -26.86 5.72 -1.57
C LEU A 31 -27.46 6.61 -0.47
N ARG A 32 -27.33 6.24 0.80
CA ARG A 32 -27.78 7.06 1.92
C ARG A 32 -27.10 8.43 1.94
N ARG A 33 -25.81 8.49 1.62
CA ARG A 33 -25.01 9.73 1.58
C ARG A 33 -25.24 10.57 0.33
N MET A 34 -25.67 9.99 -0.76
CA MET A 34 -26.07 10.75 -1.93
C MET A 34 -27.31 11.59 -1.60
N PRO A 35 -27.41 12.83 -2.11
CA PRO A 35 -28.67 13.60 -2.07
C PRO A 35 -29.73 12.94 -2.96
N ALA A 36 -30.99 13.29 -2.77
CA ALA A 36 -32.06 12.95 -3.70
C ALA A 36 -31.80 13.59 -5.09
N ASP A 37 -32.46 13.11 -6.11
CA ASP A 37 -32.31 13.54 -7.50
C ASP A 37 -30.85 13.53 -7.97
N SER A 38 -30.17 12.42 -7.75
CA SER A 38 -28.76 12.29 -8.13
C SER A 38 -28.43 10.93 -8.76
N VAL A 39 -27.47 10.95 -9.68
CA VAL A 39 -26.88 9.77 -10.33
C VAL A 39 -25.39 9.75 -10.06
N ALA A 40 -24.84 8.61 -9.65
CA ALA A 40 -23.40 8.42 -9.52
C ALA A 40 -22.94 7.30 -10.45
N ILE A 41 -21.88 7.56 -11.20
CA ILE A 41 -21.27 6.65 -12.15
C ILE A 41 -19.83 6.40 -11.72
N ILE A 42 -19.49 5.14 -11.46
CA ILE A 42 -18.16 4.71 -11.01
C ILE A 42 -17.69 3.65 -11.99
N VAL A 43 -16.67 3.99 -12.77
CA VAL A 43 -16.11 3.11 -13.79
C VAL A 43 -14.88 2.38 -13.27
N THR A 44 -14.67 1.16 -13.76
CA THR A 44 -13.48 0.39 -13.42
C THR A 44 -12.25 0.89 -14.18
N SER A 45 -11.07 0.36 -13.84
CA SER A 45 -9.83 0.65 -14.58
C SER A 45 -9.87 -0.09 -15.93
N PRO A 46 -9.30 0.48 -17.02
CA PRO A 46 -9.12 -0.24 -18.26
C PRO A 46 -8.01 -1.29 -18.13
N GLU A 47 -8.06 -2.33 -18.95
CA GLU A 47 -6.91 -3.22 -19.16
C GLU A 47 -5.71 -2.44 -19.72
N ARG A 48 -4.51 -2.86 -19.39
CA ARG A 48 -3.27 -2.21 -19.80
C ARG A 48 -2.39 -3.16 -20.59
N THR A 49 -2.08 -2.81 -21.81
CA THR A 49 -1.16 -3.57 -22.66
C THR A 49 0.24 -3.55 -22.07
N ARG A 50 0.83 -4.73 -21.90
CA ARG A 50 2.22 -4.91 -21.52
C ARG A 50 3.13 -4.86 -22.75
N SER A 51 2.78 -5.67 -23.76
CA SER A 51 3.51 -5.71 -25.03
C SER A 51 2.64 -6.34 -26.12
N ASN A 52 2.53 -5.67 -27.27
CA ASN A 52 1.78 -6.12 -28.43
C ASN A 52 0.32 -6.49 -28.07
N ASP A 53 -0.03 -7.79 -28.07
CA ASP A 53 -1.34 -8.36 -27.76
C ASP A 53 -1.40 -9.03 -26.36
N THR A 54 -0.48 -8.70 -25.49
CA THR A 54 -0.39 -9.25 -24.12
C THR A 54 -0.60 -8.14 -23.11
N GLU A 55 -1.53 -8.35 -22.17
CA GLU A 55 -1.88 -7.40 -21.12
C GLU A 55 -1.08 -7.66 -19.83
N TYR A 56 -0.97 -6.61 -19.01
CA TYR A 56 -0.65 -6.76 -17.60
C TYR A 56 -1.81 -7.46 -16.87
N GLN A 57 -1.49 -8.15 -15.77
CA GLN A 57 -2.52 -8.75 -14.93
C GLN A 57 -3.51 -7.66 -14.48
N TYR A 58 -4.79 -7.88 -14.78
CA TYR A 58 -5.85 -6.90 -14.53
C TYR A 58 -6.15 -6.74 -13.04
N ARG A 59 -6.25 -5.50 -12.57
CA ARG A 59 -6.75 -5.13 -11.26
C ARG A 59 -7.82 -4.04 -11.41
N PRO A 60 -9.05 -4.29 -10.94
CA PRO A 60 -10.11 -3.28 -10.98
C PRO A 60 -9.78 -2.05 -10.14
N ALA A 61 -10.44 -0.93 -10.42
CA ALA A 61 -10.38 0.24 -9.57
C ALA A 61 -10.85 -0.08 -8.14
N SER A 62 -10.13 0.40 -7.13
CA SER A 62 -10.42 0.11 -5.72
C SER A 62 -11.84 0.52 -5.32
N ASP A 63 -12.40 1.61 -5.87
CA ASP A 63 -13.77 2.04 -5.59
C ASP A 63 -14.82 1.06 -6.14
N VAL A 64 -14.56 0.44 -7.30
CA VAL A 64 -15.41 -0.61 -7.87
C VAL A 64 -15.33 -1.86 -7.00
N LEU A 65 -14.13 -2.30 -6.62
CA LEU A 65 -13.95 -3.43 -5.70
C LEU A 65 -14.64 -3.17 -4.35
N TYR A 66 -14.50 -1.97 -3.79
CA TYR A 66 -15.10 -1.59 -2.51
C TYR A 66 -16.62 -1.72 -2.51
N LEU A 67 -17.27 -1.31 -3.60
CA LEU A 67 -18.74 -1.27 -3.69
C LEU A 67 -19.36 -2.56 -4.21
N SER A 68 -18.61 -3.39 -4.98
CA SER A 68 -19.20 -4.54 -5.67
C SER A 68 -18.40 -5.85 -5.58
N ASN A 69 -17.10 -5.81 -5.33
CA ASN A 69 -16.19 -6.94 -5.51
C ASN A 69 -16.17 -7.49 -6.95
N PHE A 70 -16.48 -6.65 -7.94
CA PHE A 70 -16.49 -7.05 -9.33
C PHE A 70 -15.10 -6.97 -9.94
N HIS A 71 -14.63 -8.07 -10.55
CA HIS A 71 -13.24 -8.23 -10.98
C HIS A 71 -13.05 -8.18 -12.50
N GLU A 72 -14.11 -7.97 -13.29
CA GLU A 72 -13.97 -7.90 -14.74
C GLU A 72 -13.72 -6.47 -15.22
N PRO A 73 -12.96 -6.28 -16.30
CA PRO A 73 -12.80 -4.98 -16.96
C PRO A 73 -14.06 -4.54 -17.71
N GLU A 74 -14.04 -3.36 -18.29
CA GLU A 74 -15.12 -2.79 -19.08
C GLU A 74 -16.45 -2.77 -18.32
N ALA A 75 -16.44 -2.27 -17.09
CA ALA A 75 -17.62 -2.23 -16.25
C ALA A 75 -17.87 -0.84 -15.65
N ALA A 76 -19.13 -0.51 -15.43
CA ALA A 76 -19.57 0.66 -14.71
C ALA A 76 -20.64 0.30 -13.68
N LEU A 77 -20.51 0.91 -12.48
CA LEU A 77 -21.50 0.88 -11.42
C LEU A 77 -22.29 2.19 -11.48
N VAL A 78 -23.60 2.11 -11.58
CA VAL A 78 -24.46 3.29 -11.60
C VAL A 78 -25.44 3.23 -10.43
N PHE A 79 -25.41 4.30 -9.64
CA PHE A 79 -26.30 4.48 -8.49
C PHE A 79 -27.27 5.61 -8.81
N VAL A 80 -28.55 5.34 -8.72
CA VAL A 80 -29.61 6.31 -8.96
C VAL A 80 -30.35 6.54 -7.65
N LYS A 81 -30.55 7.78 -7.28
CA LYS A 81 -31.39 8.16 -6.15
C LYS A 81 -32.43 9.17 -6.62
N ASP A 82 -33.67 8.75 -6.63
CA ASP A 82 -34.80 9.58 -7.10
C ASP A 82 -35.20 10.69 -6.09
N GLY A 83 -36.14 11.51 -6.46
CA GLY A 83 -36.67 12.62 -5.64
C GLY A 83 -37.29 12.18 -4.33
N ASP A 84 -37.89 10.98 -4.29
CA ASP A 84 -38.45 10.38 -3.08
C ASP A 84 -37.40 9.74 -2.18
N GLY A 85 -36.11 9.75 -2.62
CA GLY A 85 -35.00 9.20 -1.89
C GLY A 85 -34.83 7.69 -2.03
N LYS A 86 -35.57 7.04 -2.93
CA LYS A 86 -35.41 5.62 -3.25
C LYS A 86 -34.15 5.43 -4.11
N GLY A 87 -33.31 4.51 -3.67
CA GLY A 87 -32.06 4.20 -4.37
C GLY A 87 -32.16 2.93 -5.21
N ARG A 88 -31.45 2.93 -6.35
CA ARG A 88 -31.23 1.74 -7.20
C ARG A 88 -29.76 1.61 -7.55
N PHE A 89 -29.30 0.38 -7.68
CA PHE A 89 -27.96 0.02 -8.08
C PHE A 89 -27.98 -0.75 -9.41
N LEU A 90 -27.42 -0.17 -10.45
CA LEU A 90 -27.31 -0.75 -11.78
C LEU A 90 -25.87 -1.13 -12.08
N MET A 91 -25.67 -2.21 -12.82
CA MET A 91 -24.36 -2.60 -13.33
C MET A 91 -24.37 -2.68 -14.86
N PHE A 92 -23.30 -2.16 -15.46
CA PHE A 92 -22.98 -2.32 -16.87
C PHE A 92 -21.75 -3.19 -16.97
N VAL A 93 -21.88 -4.34 -17.66
CA VAL A 93 -20.83 -5.36 -17.68
C VAL A 93 -20.72 -5.96 -19.09
N ARG A 94 -19.60 -6.62 -19.37
CA ARG A 94 -19.43 -7.33 -20.64
C ARG A 94 -20.51 -8.40 -20.80
N PRO A 95 -21.10 -8.55 -22.01
CA PRO A 95 -22.03 -9.64 -22.28
C PRO A 95 -21.34 -11.01 -22.18
N LYS A 96 -22.09 -12.04 -21.89
CA LYS A 96 -21.65 -13.42 -22.11
C LYS A 96 -21.38 -13.64 -23.58
N ASP A 97 -20.19 -14.09 -23.91
CA ASP A 97 -19.77 -14.39 -25.28
C ASP A 97 -18.94 -15.66 -25.28
N ARG A 98 -19.53 -16.77 -25.65
CA ARG A 98 -18.88 -18.09 -25.64
C ARG A 98 -17.61 -18.13 -26.48
N ALA A 99 -17.56 -17.40 -27.58
CA ALA A 99 -16.38 -17.37 -28.43
C ALA A 99 -15.20 -16.68 -27.75
N ARG A 100 -15.47 -15.60 -27.00
CA ARG A 100 -14.45 -14.88 -26.22
C ARG A 100 -14.11 -15.58 -24.90
N GLU A 101 -15.09 -16.21 -24.25
CA GLU A 101 -14.89 -16.95 -22.99
C GLU A 101 -13.92 -18.13 -23.14
N ILE A 102 -13.83 -18.71 -24.34
CA ILE A 102 -12.82 -19.75 -24.65
C ILE A 102 -11.39 -19.21 -24.49
N TRP A 103 -11.18 -17.92 -24.74
CA TRP A 103 -9.85 -17.27 -24.68
C TRP A 103 -9.55 -16.64 -23.34
N THR A 104 -10.51 -15.95 -22.74
CA THR A 104 -10.27 -15.06 -21.59
C THR A 104 -10.97 -15.50 -20.29
N GLY A 105 -11.66 -16.63 -20.31
CA GLY A 105 -12.40 -17.15 -19.16
C GLY A 105 -13.87 -16.71 -19.12
N ILE A 106 -14.62 -17.31 -18.21
CA ILE A 106 -16.07 -17.13 -18.08
C ILE A 106 -16.37 -15.69 -17.61
N ARG A 107 -17.33 -15.05 -18.29
CA ARG A 107 -17.86 -13.73 -17.94
C ARG A 107 -19.12 -13.85 -17.09
N GLN A 108 -19.32 -12.92 -16.18
CA GLN A 108 -20.54 -12.87 -15.36
C GLN A 108 -21.78 -12.53 -16.20
N GLY A 109 -21.64 -11.59 -17.11
CA GLY A 109 -22.76 -11.04 -17.87
C GLY A 109 -23.79 -10.33 -16.98
N PRO A 110 -24.83 -9.72 -17.56
CA PRO A 110 -25.90 -9.04 -16.79
C PRO A 110 -26.58 -9.94 -15.76
N GLU A 111 -26.86 -11.19 -16.11
CA GLU A 111 -27.50 -12.15 -15.19
C GLU A 111 -26.64 -12.44 -13.97
N GLY A 112 -25.33 -12.62 -14.17
CA GLY A 112 -24.37 -12.80 -13.08
C GLY A 112 -24.22 -11.53 -12.24
N ALA A 113 -24.26 -10.35 -12.85
CA ALA A 113 -24.22 -9.08 -12.12
C ALA A 113 -25.41 -8.92 -11.15
N VAL A 114 -26.60 -9.34 -11.54
CA VAL A 114 -27.78 -9.38 -10.66
C VAL A 114 -27.62 -10.49 -9.61
N GLY A 115 -27.37 -11.73 -10.03
CA GLY A 115 -27.41 -12.90 -9.15
C GLY A 115 -26.27 -12.98 -8.15
N ASN A 116 -25.04 -12.62 -8.56
CA ASN A 116 -23.81 -12.79 -7.76
C ASN A 116 -23.34 -11.50 -7.10
N PHE A 117 -23.66 -10.31 -7.68
CA PHE A 117 -23.16 -9.02 -7.20
C PHE A 117 -24.25 -8.11 -6.65
N GLY A 118 -25.54 -8.55 -6.75
CA GLY A 118 -26.68 -7.90 -6.14
C GLY A 118 -27.01 -6.54 -6.77
N ALA A 119 -26.87 -6.42 -8.09
CA ALA A 119 -27.43 -5.31 -8.83
C ALA A 119 -28.97 -5.44 -8.86
N ASP A 120 -29.67 -4.32 -8.76
CA ASP A 120 -31.14 -4.30 -8.96
C ASP A 120 -31.47 -4.55 -10.41
N GLU A 121 -30.66 -4.02 -11.34
CA GLU A 121 -30.72 -4.20 -12.76
C GLU A 121 -29.31 -4.28 -13.35
N ALA A 122 -29.12 -5.01 -14.44
CA ALA A 122 -27.84 -5.05 -15.13
C ALA A 122 -28.00 -5.09 -16.62
N PHE A 123 -27.03 -4.49 -17.34
CA PHE A 123 -27.06 -4.29 -18.78
C PHE A 123 -25.71 -4.67 -19.39
N ASN A 124 -25.72 -4.93 -20.70
CA ASN A 124 -24.47 -4.98 -21.44
C ASN A 124 -23.79 -3.59 -21.43
N VAL A 125 -22.49 -3.57 -21.38
CA VAL A 125 -21.75 -2.31 -21.36
C VAL A 125 -22.00 -1.44 -22.59
N GLU A 126 -22.28 -2.04 -23.72
CA GLU A 126 -22.63 -1.36 -24.97
C GLU A 126 -23.96 -0.56 -24.88
N ASP A 127 -24.84 -0.93 -23.96
CA ASP A 127 -26.09 -0.20 -23.70
C ASP A 127 -25.94 0.96 -22.72
N PHE A 128 -24.70 1.22 -22.23
CA PHE A 128 -24.41 2.22 -21.17
C PHE A 128 -24.99 3.60 -21.52
N GLU A 129 -24.66 4.13 -22.69
CA GLU A 129 -25.15 5.45 -23.12
C GLU A 129 -26.66 5.51 -23.21
N LYS A 130 -27.28 4.51 -23.85
CA LYS A 130 -28.73 4.41 -24.07
C LYS A 130 -29.52 4.42 -22.77
N VAL A 131 -29.04 3.69 -21.76
CA VAL A 131 -29.71 3.56 -20.46
C VAL A 131 -29.43 4.74 -19.53
N VAL A 132 -28.17 5.26 -19.53
CA VAL A 132 -27.78 6.31 -18.59
C VAL A 132 -28.20 7.71 -19.04
N ARG A 133 -28.22 8.00 -20.35
CA ARG A 133 -28.57 9.33 -20.88
C ARG A 133 -29.95 9.84 -20.38
N PRO A 134 -31.05 9.05 -20.38
CA PRO A 134 -32.31 9.49 -19.79
C PRO A 134 -32.21 9.79 -18.29
N LEU A 135 -31.45 8.97 -17.51
CA LEU A 135 -31.28 9.15 -16.09
C LEU A 135 -30.59 10.51 -15.77
N LEU A 136 -29.66 10.95 -16.61
CA LEU A 136 -29.02 12.26 -16.48
C LEU A 136 -29.98 13.39 -16.79
N GLY A 137 -30.98 13.16 -17.65
CA GLY A 137 -32.06 14.13 -17.94
C GLY A 137 -33.01 14.37 -16.77
N GLU A 138 -33.16 13.39 -15.91
CA GLU A 138 -34.12 13.37 -14.80
C GLU A 138 -33.51 13.77 -13.43
N CYS A 139 -32.19 13.90 -13.32
CA CYS A 139 -31.52 14.20 -12.06
C CYS A 139 -31.02 15.65 -12.02
N ASP A 140 -30.81 16.19 -10.81
CA ASP A 140 -30.20 17.49 -10.58
C ASP A 140 -28.68 17.43 -10.54
N ARG A 141 -28.14 16.33 -10.03
CA ARG A 141 -26.69 16.18 -9.75
C ARG A 141 -26.17 14.87 -10.29
N VAL A 142 -24.96 14.94 -10.85
CA VAL A 142 -24.25 13.78 -11.38
C VAL A 142 -22.89 13.67 -10.69
N TYR A 143 -22.59 12.50 -10.19
CA TYR A 143 -21.28 12.15 -9.66
C TYR A 143 -20.50 11.36 -10.70
N TYR A 144 -19.39 11.93 -11.17
CA TYR A 144 -18.48 11.29 -12.11
C TYR A 144 -17.05 11.75 -11.90
N LYS A 145 -16.09 10.84 -12.10
CA LYS A 145 -14.65 11.16 -12.04
C LYS A 145 -14.00 10.89 -13.39
N PHE A 146 -13.60 11.95 -14.08
CA PHE A 146 -12.82 11.88 -15.31
C PHE A 146 -11.42 11.28 -15.10
N ARG A 147 -10.82 10.81 -16.19
CA ARG A 147 -9.47 10.25 -16.28
C ARG A 147 -9.30 8.87 -15.60
N ARG A 148 -10.41 8.15 -15.43
CA ARG A 148 -10.37 6.74 -15.01
C ARG A 148 -10.32 5.82 -16.23
N ASP A 149 -11.18 6.06 -17.20
CA ASP A 149 -11.28 5.32 -18.46
C ASP A 149 -11.66 6.27 -19.59
N GLU A 150 -10.84 6.33 -20.65
CA GLU A 150 -11.01 7.30 -21.76
C GLU A 150 -12.27 7.02 -22.58
N HIS A 151 -12.66 5.74 -22.72
CA HIS A 151 -13.86 5.34 -23.44
C HIS A 151 -15.12 5.86 -22.73
N PHE A 152 -15.24 5.56 -21.44
CA PHE A 152 -16.34 6.07 -20.63
C PHE A 152 -16.33 7.59 -20.52
N ASP A 153 -15.16 8.23 -20.44
CA ASP A 153 -15.04 9.68 -20.41
C ASP A 153 -15.64 10.35 -21.64
N LYS A 154 -15.42 9.79 -22.84
CA LYS A 154 -15.98 10.29 -24.10
C LYS A 154 -17.49 10.18 -24.11
N ILE A 155 -18.03 9.03 -23.76
CA ILE A 155 -19.48 8.78 -23.71
C ILE A 155 -20.14 9.71 -22.66
N PHE A 156 -19.58 9.74 -21.46
CA PHE A 156 -20.12 10.57 -20.38
C PHE A 156 -20.11 12.05 -20.73
N ARG A 157 -19.03 12.57 -21.35
CA ARG A 157 -18.94 13.97 -21.76
C ARG A 157 -20.08 14.36 -22.70
N SER A 158 -20.38 13.55 -23.74
CA SER A 158 -21.48 13.77 -24.65
C SER A 158 -22.83 13.83 -23.91
N MET A 159 -23.08 12.88 -23.03
CA MET A 159 -24.33 12.86 -22.26
C MET A 159 -24.47 14.05 -21.31
N TRP A 160 -23.36 14.47 -20.68
CA TRP A 160 -23.35 15.58 -19.72
C TRP A 160 -23.50 16.94 -20.41
N GLU A 161 -22.85 17.16 -21.57
CA GLU A 161 -22.97 18.38 -22.35
C GLU A 161 -24.40 18.67 -22.79
N ASP A 162 -25.19 17.62 -23.07
CA ASP A 162 -26.61 17.75 -23.44
C ASP A 162 -27.47 18.16 -22.23
N ASN A 163 -27.11 17.76 -21.02
CA ASN A 163 -27.94 17.93 -19.83
C ASN A 163 -27.45 19.01 -18.86
N GLN A 164 -26.16 19.35 -18.87
CA GLN A 164 -25.49 20.38 -18.07
C GLN A 164 -25.86 20.35 -16.56
N ARG A 165 -25.88 19.15 -15.98
CA ARG A 165 -26.17 18.94 -14.55
C ARG A 165 -24.96 19.31 -13.68
N ASP A 166 -25.22 19.59 -12.41
CA ASP A 166 -24.16 19.79 -11.42
C ASP A 166 -23.25 18.56 -11.36
N LEU A 167 -21.97 18.74 -11.72
CA LEU A 167 -20.99 17.66 -11.73
C LEU A 167 -20.21 17.62 -10.41
N LEU A 168 -20.31 16.51 -9.73
CA LEU A 168 -19.67 16.26 -8.44
C LEU A 168 -18.69 15.07 -8.53
N ASN A 169 -17.75 15.01 -7.59
CA ASN A 169 -16.80 13.91 -7.51
C ASN A 169 -17.30 12.82 -6.54
N PRO A 170 -17.56 11.56 -7.00
CA PRO A 170 -18.02 10.46 -6.15
C PRO A 170 -17.02 10.09 -5.06
N GLU A 171 -15.73 10.36 -5.27
CA GLU A 171 -14.66 10.11 -4.31
C GLU A 171 -14.90 10.85 -2.97
N THR A 172 -15.60 11.98 -2.99
CA THR A 172 -15.93 12.72 -1.76
C THR A 172 -16.79 11.91 -0.78
N ILE A 173 -17.59 10.98 -1.29
CA ILE A 173 -18.39 10.05 -0.48
C ILE A 173 -17.63 8.76 -0.23
N ILE A 174 -17.14 8.11 -1.30
CA ILE A 174 -16.52 6.77 -1.22
C ILE A 174 -15.25 6.82 -0.36
N HIS A 175 -14.40 7.82 -0.54
CA HIS A 175 -13.13 7.94 0.19
C HIS A 175 -13.35 8.19 1.68
N GLU A 176 -14.40 8.93 2.07
CA GLU A 176 -14.77 9.04 3.50
C GLU A 176 -15.32 7.72 4.07
N MET A 177 -15.91 6.85 3.24
CA MET A 177 -16.31 5.52 3.69
C MET A 177 -15.08 4.60 3.82
N ARG A 178 -14.20 4.58 2.82
CA ARG A 178 -12.98 3.74 2.79
C ARG A 178 -11.98 4.12 3.88
N LEU A 179 -11.96 5.39 4.30
CA LEU A 179 -11.04 5.86 5.34
C LEU A 179 -11.22 5.13 6.68
N PHE A 180 -12.45 4.74 6.99
CA PHE A 180 -12.80 4.06 8.24
C PHE A 180 -13.04 2.56 7.95
N LYS A 181 -12.05 1.74 8.23
CA LYS A 181 -12.10 0.29 8.01
C LYS A 181 -13.09 -0.36 8.98
N SER A 182 -13.99 -1.18 8.45
CA SER A 182 -14.82 -2.06 9.29
C SER A 182 -13.98 -3.20 9.89
N ALA A 183 -14.55 -3.96 10.81
CA ALA A 183 -13.87 -5.11 11.41
C ALA A 183 -13.47 -6.16 10.36
N GLU A 184 -14.34 -6.38 9.36
CA GLU A 184 -14.08 -7.31 8.26
C GLU A 184 -12.93 -6.82 7.37
N GLU A 185 -12.82 -5.51 7.12
CA GLU A 185 -11.71 -4.91 6.36
C GLU A 185 -10.39 -5.03 7.13
N VAL A 186 -10.40 -4.75 8.43
CA VAL A 186 -9.23 -4.94 9.30
C VAL A 186 -8.77 -6.39 9.29
N GLU A 187 -9.68 -7.37 9.22
CA GLU A 187 -9.34 -8.80 9.11
C GLU A 187 -8.62 -9.11 7.78
N MET A 188 -9.05 -8.50 6.65
CA MET A 188 -8.33 -8.64 5.37
C MET A 188 -6.91 -8.06 5.46
N MET A 189 -6.77 -6.84 6.01
CA MET A 189 -5.48 -6.20 6.21
C MET A 189 -4.57 -6.98 7.15
N ARG A 190 -5.12 -7.52 8.25
CA ARG A 190 -4.37 -8.38 9.19
C ARG A 190 -3.86 -9.64 8.51
N TYR A 191 -4.67 -10.25 7.63
CA TYR A 191 -4.23 -11.40 6.85
C TYR A 191 -3.15 -11.04 5.84
N ALA A 192 -3.30 -9.93 5.10
CA ALA A 192 -2.26 -9.41 4.20
C ALA A 192 -0.95 -9.14 4.96
N GLY A 193 -1.03 -8.47 6.11
CA GLY A 193 0.11 -8.23 7.01
C GLY A 193 0.78 -9.51 7.49
N LYS A 194 0.00 -10.54 7.84
CA LYS A 194 0.54 -11.85 8.23
C LYS A 194 1.28 -12.56 7.10
N VAL A 195 0.73 -12.54 5.89
CA VAL A 195 1.38 -13.13 4.70
C VAL A 195 2.67 -12.39 4.36
N SER A 196 2.63 -11.06 4.39
CA SER A 196 3.82 -10.22 4.15
C SER A 196 4.88 -10.41 5.23
N ALA A 197 4.47 -10.55 6.49
CA ALA A 197 5.39 -10.84 7.59
C ALA A 197 6.13 -12.17 7.41
N GLU A 198 5.44 -13.24 7.00
CA GLU A 198 6.10 -14.52 6.71
C GLU A 198 7.08 -14.40 5.55
N ALA A 199 6.75 -13.61 4.50
CA ALA A 199 7.65 -13.37 3.39
C ALA A 199 8.96 -12.65 3.82
N HIS A 200 8.85 -11.65 4.70
CA HIS A 200 10.03 -11.00 5.29
C HIS A 200 10.86 -11.95 6.15
N CYS A 201 10.21 -12.76 6.97
CA CYS A 201 10.90 -13.77 7.76
C CYS A 201 11.62 -14.79 6.86
N GLU A 202 11.02 -15.20 5.76
CA GLU A 202 11.65 -16.09 4.81
C GLU A 202 12.82 -15.44 4.09
N ALA A 203 12.73 -14.17 3.68
CA ALA A 203 13.84 -13.40 3.13
C ALA A 203 15.02 -13.31 4.11
N MET A 204 14.75 -13.06 5.41
CA MET A 204 15.79 -13.07 6.46
C MET A 204 16.46 -14.45 6.62
N ARG A 205 15.71 -15.54 6.52
CA ARG A 205 16.27 -16.91 6.59
C ARG A 205 17.12 -17.24 5.35
N LEU A 206 16.72 -16.75 4.19
CA LEU A 206 17.34 -17.11 2.89
C LEU A 206 18.56 -16.29 2.54
N VAL A 207 18.59 -14.99 2.89
CA VAL A 207 19.63 -14.06 2.41
C VAL A 207 21.06 -14.55 2.70
N ARG A 208 21.92 -14.48 1.69
CA ARG A 208 23.36 -14.82 1.75
C ARG A 208 24.15 -13.85 0.87
N PRO A 209 25.41 -13.57 1.20
CA PRO A 209 26.33 -12.92 0.28
C PRO A 209 26.41 -13.67 -1.05
N GLY A 210 26.44 -12.95 -2.18
CA GLY A 210 26.43 -13.48 -3.53
C GLY A 210 25.03 -13.68 -4.13
N MET A 211 23.95 -13.55 -3.34
CA MET A 211 22.60 -13.52 -3.91
C MET A 211 22.34 -12.19 -4.63
N MET A 212 21.48 -12.25 -5.64
CA MET A 212 20.96 -11.06 -6.32
C MET A 212 19.70 -10.54 -5.60
N GLU A 213 19.49 -9.23 -5.61
CA GLU A 213 18.31 -8.58 -5.02
C GLU A 213 17.00 -9.19 -5.54
N TYR A 214 16.88 -9.45 -6.86
CA TYR A 214 15.69 -10.09 -7.44
C TYR A 214 15.42 -11.51 -6.94
N GLN A 215 16.42 -12.22 -6.43
CA GLN A 215 16.22 -13.57 -5.88
C GLN A 215 15.47 -13.49 -4.53
N LEU A 216 15.75 -12.47 -3.71
CA LEU A 216 14.96 -12.20 -2.51
C LEU A 216 13.55 -11.75 -2.88
N GLN A 217 13.40 -10.84 -3.85
CA GLN A 217 12.08 -10.45 -4.36
C GLN A 217 11.26 -11.67 -4.79
N ALA A 218 11.83 -12.56 -5.59
CA ALA A 218 11.17 -13.76 -6.07
C ALA A 218 10.72 -14.69 -4.93
N SER A 219 11.55 -14.84 -3.89
CA SER A 219 11.21 -15.66 -2.72
C SER A 219 10.01 -15.09 -1.95
N MET A 220 9.95 -13.76 -1.78
CA MET A 220 8.85 -13.09 -1.09
C MET A 220 7.54 -13.18 -1.88
N GLU A 221 7.58 -12.89 -3.19
CA GLU A 221 6.41 -12.98 -4.05
C GLU A 221 5.88 -14.42 -4.19
N ALA A 222 6.76 -15.43 -4.09
CA ALA A 222 6.34 -16.82 -4.00
C ALA A 222 5.51 -17.08 -2.73
N VAL A 223 5.92 -16.54 -1.58
CA VAL A 223 5.15 -16.64 -0.33
C VAL A 223 3.79 -15.94 -0.48
N PHE A 224 3.74 -14.75 -1.09
CA PHE A 224 2.47 -14.04 -1.36
C PHE A 224 1.50 -14.91 -2.14
N LYS A 225 1.92 -15.40 -3.32
CA LYS A 225 1.08 -16.18 -4.23
C LYS A 225 0.66 -17.52 -3.62
N PHE A 226 1.56 -18.19 -2.90
CA PHE A 226 1.27 -19.44 -2.23
C PHE A 226 0.15 -19.31 -1.18
N ASN A 227 0.06 -18.13 -0.54
CA ASN A 227 -0.97 -17.80 0.44
C ASN A 227 -2.22 -17.13 -0.19
N GLY A 228 -2.30 -17.04 -1.53
CA GLY A 228 -3.46 -16.53 -2.27
C GLY A 228 -3.52 -15.02 -2.40
N ALA A 229 -2.46 -14.31 -2.05
CA ALA A 229 -2.25 -12.94 -2.43
C ALA A 229 -1.63 -12.91 -3.84
N LEU A 230 -2.45 -12.62 -4.85
CA LEU A 230 -2.05 -12.74 -6.26
C LEU A 230 -1.10 -11.64 -6.71
N TYR A 231 -1.13 -10.50 -6.00
CA TYR A 231 -0.36 -9.30 -6.33
C TYR A 231 0.51 -8.85 -5.17
N PRO A 232 1.72 -8.33 -5.42
CA PRO A 232 2.32 -7.38 -4.50
C PRO A 232 1.43 -6.14 -4.42
N ALA A 233 1.39 -5.49 -3.26
CA ALA A 233 0.59 -4.26 -3.07
C ALA A 233 1.17 -3.08 -3.85
N TYR A 234 2.48 -3.10 -4.08
CA TYR A 234 3.28 -2.16 -4.86
C TYR A 234 4.52 -2.87 -5.41
N THR A 235 5.28 -2.19 -6.27
CA THR A 235 6.52 -2.75 -6.80
C THR A 235 7.51 -2.96 -5.66
N SER A 236 7.94 -4.21 -5.44
CA SER A 236 8.86 -4.57 -4.36
C SER A 236 10.20 -3.84 -4.49
N ILE A 237 10.68 -3.28 -3.39
CA ILE A 237 11.97 -2.61 -3.26
C ILE A 237 12.90 -3.54 -2.50
N VAL A 238 14.03 -3.92 -3.12
CA VAL A 238 15.08 -4.73 -2.49
C VAL A 238 16.43 -4.08 -2.76
N GLY A 239 16.87 -3.20 -1.85
CA GLY A 239 18.08 -2.42 -2.02
C GLY A 239 19.23 -2.89 -1.12
N GLY A 240 20.28 -3.48 -1.73
CA GLY A 240 21.52 -3.89 -1.03
C GLY A 240 22.54 -2.77 -0.94
N GLY A 241 23.25 -2.66 0.19
CA GLY A 241 24.35 -1.70 0.38
C GLY A 241 23.94 -0.26 0.07
N ALA A 242 24.59 0.37 -0.91
CA ALA A 242 24.30 1.75 -1.32
C ALA A 242 22.91 1.94 -1.95
N ASN A 243 22.28 0.91 -2.50
CA ASN A 243 20.93 0.99 -3.06
C ASN A 243 19.88 1.23 -1.96
N ALA A 244 20.17 0.87 -0.72
CA ALA A 244 19.30 1.10 0.43
C ALA A 244 19.06 2.58 0.75
N VAL A 245 19.85 3.51 0.18
CA VAL A 245 19.63 4.96 0.34
C VAL A 245 18.73 5.56 -0.73
N ILE A 246 18.29 4.76 -1.71
CA ILE A 246 17.36 5.17 -2.77
C ILE A 246 15.95 4.76 -2.35
N LEU A 247 15.08 5.73 -2.07
CA LEU A 247 13.80 5.50 -1.41
C LEU A 247 12.87 4.52 -2.16
N HIS A 248 12.79 4.63 -3.48
CA HIS A 248 11.96 3.77 -4.34
C HIS A 248 12.84 3.03 -5.37
N TYR A 249 13.82 2.28 -4.86
CA TYR A 249 14.71 1.45 -5.68
C TYR A 249 13.98 0.18 -6.10
N VAL A 250 13.65 0.04 -7.38
CA VAL A 250 12.84 -1.05 -7.94
C VAL A 250 13.55 -1.91 -8.97
N GLU A 251 14.79 -1.57 -9.33
CA GLU A 251 15.59 -2.33 -10.30
C GLU A 251 15.93 -3.72 -9.79
N ASN A 252 16.26 -3.85 -8.50
CA ASN A 252 16.50 -5.10 -7.78
C ASN A 252 17.48 -6.04 -8.51
N ASN A 253 18.53 -5.51 -9.15
CA ASN A 253 19.38 -6.24 -10.07
C ASN A 253 20.86 -6.30 -9.66
N CYS A 254 21.18 -5.88 -8.44
CA CYS A 254 22.54 -5.90 -7.92
C CYS A 254 22.81 -7.13 -7.04
N GLU A 255 24.10 -7.49 -6.93
CA GLU A 255 24.57 -8.52 -6.01
C GLU A 255 24.63 -7.99 -4.56
N LEU A 256 24.13 -8.78 -3.62
CA LEU A 256 24.21 -8.56 -2.19
C LEU A 256 25.57 -9.02 -1.67
N LYS A 257 26.35 -8.10 -1.12
CA LYS A 257 27.73 -8.37 -0.70
C LYS A 257 27.82 -8.65 0.79
N ASP A 258 28.90 -9.34 1.17
CA ASP A 258 29.24 -9.51 2.59
C ASP A 258 29.49 -8.15 3.26
N GLY A 259 28.86 -7.95 4.42
CA GLY A 259 28.93 -6.68 5.16
C GLY A 259 27.88 -5.63 4.75
N ASP A 260 27.13 -5.82 3.65
CA ASP A 260 26.03 -4.94 3.29
C ASP A 260 24.81 -5.11 4.21
N LEU A 261 24.01 -4.06 4.33
CA LEU A 261 22.61 -4.17 4.71
C LEU A 261 21.77 -4.39 3.45
N VAL A 262 20.65 -5.08 3.57
CA VAL A 262 19.58 -5.07 2.59
C VAL A 262 18.34 -4.45 3.24
N LEU A 263 17.82 -3.42 2.59
CA LEU A 263 16.52 -2.81 2.89
C LEU A 263 15.51 -3.44 1.95
N ILE A 264 14.48 -4.07 2.52
CA ILE A 264 13.36 -4.61 1.77
C ILE A 264 12.10 -3.87 2.19
N ASP A 265 11.45 -3.28 1.20
CA ASP A 265 10.13 -2.65 1.31
C ASP A 265 9.22 -3.36 0.31
N ALA A 266 8.45 -4.32 0.82
CA ALA A 266 7.63 -5.21 0.00
C ALA A 266 6.51 -5.84 0.83
N ALA A 267 5.32 -5.82 0.28
CA ALA A 267 4.17 -6.46 0.90
C ALA A 267 3.14 -6.89 -0.14
N CYS A 268 2.15 -7.68 0.27
CA CYS A 268 1.15 -8.21 -0.63
C CYS A 268 -0.19 -7.46 -0.56
N GLU A 269 -0.96 -7.59 -1.63
CA GLU A 269 -2.38 -7.27 -1.66
C GLU A 269 -3.19 -8.56 -1.51
N TYR A 270 -4.09 -8.61 -0.54
CA TYR A 270 -5.02 -9.72 -0.36
C TYR A 270 -6.46 -9.23 -0.42
N GLN A 271 -7.26 -9.81 -1.35
CA GLN A 271 -8.67 -9.44 -1.55
C GLN A 271 -8.89 -7.93 -1.76
N GLY A 272 -7.94 -7.27 -2.44
CA GLY A 272 -7.97 -5.84 -2.69
C GLY A 272 -7.49 -4.99 -1.50
N TYR A 273 -6.95 -5.57 -0.43
CA TYR A 273 -6.37 -4.84 0.71
C TYR A 273 -4.87 -5.01 0.74
N ALA A 274 -4.16 -3.89 0.79
CA ALA A 274 -2.72 -3.82 0.87
C ALA A 274 -2.23 -4.03 2.31
N SER A 275 -1.01 -4.54 2.45
CA SER A 275 -0.14 -4.29 3.60
C SER A 275 1.12 -3.56 3.14
N ASP A 276 1.87 -3.02 4.09
CA ASP A 276 3.10 -2.29 3.84
C ASP A 276 4.13 -2.59 4.94
N ILE A 277 5.29 -3.09 4.56
CA ILE A 277 6.33 -3.48 5.51
C ILE A 277 7.70 -3.14 4.95
N THR A 278 8.44 -2.34 5.69
CA THR A 278 9.89 -2.23 5.46
C THR A 278 10.67 -2.86 6.60
N ARG A 279 11.66 -3.68 6.25
CA ARG A 279 12.71 -4.16 7.17
C ARG A 279 14.08 -4.01 6.55
N THR A 280 15.05 -3.68 7.39
CA THR A 280 16.47 -3.61 7.01
C THR A 280 17.26 -4.58 7.88
N PHE A 281 18.10 -5.42 7.27
CA PHE A 281 18.88 -6.43 7.97
C PHE A 281 20.21 -6.73 7.26
N PRO A 282 21.22 -7.28 7.96
CA PRO A 282 22.55 -7.52 7.38
C PRO A 282 22.54 -8.75 6.47
N VAL A 283 23.10 -8.63 5.28
CA VAL A 283 23.21 -9.73 4.30
C VAL A 283 23.96 -10.93 4.90
N ASN A 284 24.98 -10.69 5.71
CA ASN A 284 25.78 -11.73 6.37
C ASN A 284 25.23 -12.20 7.73
N GLY A 285 24.07 -11.67 8.19
CA GLY A 285 23.37 -12.06 9.42
C GLY A 285 23.93 -11.42 10.70
N LYS A 286 24.83 -10.45 10.60
CA LYS A 286 25.39 -9.72 11.75
C LYS A 286 25.50 -8.23 11.44
N PHE A 287 24.85 -7.41 12.26
CA PHE A 287 25.02 -5.97 12.18
C PHE A 287 26.45 -5.58 12.60
N SER A 288 27.11 -4.77 11.77
CA SER A 288 28.31 -4.06 12.25
C SER A 288 27.93 -3.04 13.32
N LYS A 289 28.92 -2.59 14.10
CA LYS A 289 28.67 -1.59 15.15
C LYS A 289 28.01 -0.32 14.59
N ALA A 290 28.48 0.18 13.45
CA ALA A 290 27.93 1.39 12.83
C ALA A 290 26.50 1.19 12.31
N GLN A 291 26.21 0.04 11.69
CA GLN A 291 24.87 -0.30 11.24
C GLN A 291 23.90 -0.41 12.42
N ARG A 292 24.30 -1.10 13.49
CA ARG A 292 23.50 -1.22 14.71
C ARG A 292 23.23 0.14 15.37
N GLU A 293 24.21 1.03 15.43
CA GLU A 293 24.07 2.39 15.98
C GLU A 293 22.96 3.17 15.25
N ILE A 294 22.92 3.13 13.92
CA ILE A 294 21.85 3.80 13.13
C ILE A 294 20.52 3.04 13.25
N TYR A 295 20.54 1.70 13.17
CA TYR A 295 19.35 0.87 13.26
C TYR A 295 18.57 1.11 14.56
N GLU A 296 19.24 1.14 15.70
CA GLU A 296 18.62 1.37 17.00
C GLU A 296 17.98 2.77 17.10
N VAL A 297 18.52 3.77 16.40
CA VAL A 297 17.91 5.12 16.33
C VAL A 297 16.60 5.05 15.53
N VAL A 298 16.60 4.38 14.37
CA VAL A 298 15.39 4.24 13.53
C VAL A 298 14.33 3.41 14.25
N LEU A 299 14.73 2.30 14.90
CA LEU A 299 13.81 1.46 15.68
C LEU A 299 13.17 2.22 16.85
N ALA A 300 13.96 3.05 17.54
CA ALA A 300 13.44 3.89 18.62
C ALA A 300 12.44 4.92 18.08
N ALA A 301 12.68 5.49 16.90
CA ALA A 301 11.78 6.44 16.26
C ALA A 301 10.47 5.79 15.81
N GLU A 302 10.54 4.58 15.24
CA GLU A 302 9.35 3.80 14.84
C GLU A 302 8.49 3.47 16.08
N LYS A 303 9.07 2.92 17.13
CA LYS A 303 8.37 2.63 18.38
C LYS A 303 7.74 3.89 19.00
N ALA A 304 8.44 5.02 18.96
CA ALA A 304 7.91 6.30 19.45
C ALA A 304 6.77 6.85 18.58
N GLY A 305 6.83 6.66 17.27
CA GLY A 305 5.75 6.99 16.34
C GLY A 305 4.50 6.16 16.60
N ILE A 306 4.64 4.84 16.73
CA ILE A 306 3.53 3.92 17.05
C ILE A 306 2.88 4.31 18.39
N ALA A 307 3.67 4.65 19.40
CA ALA A 307 3.14 5.06 20.71
C ALA A 307 2.28 6.35 20.65
N MET A 308 2.43 7.18 19.60
CA MET A 308 1.59 8.34 19.33
C MET A 308 0.30 8.00 18.58
N ALA A 309 0.20 6.81 17.99
CA ALA A 309 -0.95 6.34 17.21
C ALA A 309 -2.14 5.99 18.12
N ARG A 310 -3.00 6.97 18.39
CA ARG A 310 -4.16 6.81 19.27
C ARG A 310 -5.32 7.73 18.85
N PRO A 311 -6.55 7.46 19.28
CA PRO A 311 -7.69 8.35 19.02
C PRO A 311 -7.40 9.79 19.45
N GLY A 312 -7.76 10.75 18.60
CA GLY A 312 -7.56 12.18 18.84
C GLY A 312 -6.19 12.74 18.45
N ALA A 313 -5.16 11.90 18.30
CA ALA A 313 -3.88 12.33 17.76
C ALA A 313 -4.00 12.72 16.27
N LYS A 314 -2.95 13.30 15.69
CA LYS A 314 -2.85 13.66 14.26
C LYS A 314 -1.63 12.97 13.66
N LEU A 315 -1.68 12.60 12.39
CA LEU A 315 -0.51 12.04 11.69
C LEU A 315 0.74 12.94 11.82
N GLN A 316 0.56 14.26 11.82
CA GLN A 316 1.66 15.18 12.04
C GLN A 316 2.35 14.98 13.41
N GLN A 317 1.63 14.64 14.46
CA GLN A 317 2.23 14.37 15.77
C GLN A 317 3.02 13.07 15.80
N VAL A 318 2.59 12.06 15.02
CA VAL A 318 3.37 10.83 14.79
C VAL A 318 4.70 11.18 14.11
N HIS A 319 4.64 11.96 13.02
CA HIS A 319 5.82 12.43 12.30
C HIS A 319 6.75 13.27 13.18
N ASP A 320 6.21 14.24 13.90
CA ASP A 320 7.00 15.12 14.76
C ASP A 320 7.75 14.31 15.83
N ARG A 321 7.06 13.32 16.44
CA ARG A 321 7.66 12.48 17.48
C ARG A 321 8.74 11.56 16.93
N ALA A 322 8.53 10.92 15.81
CA ALA A 322 9.57 10.12 15.15
C ALA A 322 10.77 10.98 14.77
N SER A 323 10.54 12.16 14.20
CA SER A 323 11.58 13.13 13.82
C SER A 323 12.40 13.63 15.00
N GLU A 324 11.78 13.86 16.17
CA GLU A 324 12.50 14.20 17.40
C GLU A 324 13.50 13.09 17.79
N VAL A 325 13.05 11.83 17.79
CA VAL A 325 13.89 10.69 18.17
C VAL A 325 15.04 10.49 17.17
N LEU A 326 14.76 10.60 15.86
CA LEU A 326 15.79 10.54 14.82
C LEU A 326 16.84 11.63 15.02
N ARG A 327 16.41 12.87 15.24
CA ARG A 327 17.30 14.03 15.46
C ARG A 327 18.18 13.82 16.69
N ASP A 328 17.59 13.42 17.82
CA ASP A 328 18.32 13.15 19.06
C ASP A 328 19.37 12.05 18.86
N GLY A 329 19.00 10.99 18.15
CA GLY A 329 19.91 9.90 17.82
C GLY A 329 21.07 10.36 16.95
N LEU A 330 20.81 11.10 15.87
CA LEU A 330 21.86 11.62 14.98
C LEU A 330 22.80 12.60 15.69
N VAL A 331 22.29 13.41 16.61
CA VAL A 331 23.12 14.28 17.44
C VAL A 331 23.99 13.47 18.42
N LYS A 332 23.45 12.42 19.06
CA LYS A 332 24.23 11.53 19.95
C LYS A 332 25.34 10.80 19.21
N LEU A 333 25.10 10.43 17.96
CA LEU A 333 26.10 9.77 17.10
C LEU A 333 27.13 10.76 16.50
N GLY A 334 26.93 12.06 16.71
CA GLY A 334 27.83 13.12 16.19
C GLY A 334 27.65 13.37 14.67
N ILE A 335 26.55 12.88 14.09
CA ILE A 335 26.19 13.12 12.67
C ILE A 335 25.58 14.50 12.51
N LEU A 336 24.73 14.91 13.45
CA LEU A 336 24.25 16.28 13.56
C LEU A 336 24.90 17.01 14.73
N PRO A 337 25.16 18.31 14.64
CA PRO A 337 25.72 19.07 15.73
C PRO A 337 24.72 19.26 16.88
N LYS A 338 25.21 19.42 18.11
CA LYS A 338 24.36 19.61 19.32
C LYS A 338 23.39 20.78 19.20
N THR A 339 23.73 21.79 18.43
CA THR A 339 22.84 22.94 18.16
C THR A 339 21.60 22.56 17.35
N HIS A 340 21.56 21.39 16.71
CA HIS A 340 20.47 20.88 15.87
C HIS A 340 19.51 19.92 16.61
N LEU A 341 19.57 19.86 17.95
CA LEU A 341 18.60 19.09 18.75
C LEU A 341 17.15 19.54 18.55
N THR A 342 16.91 20.71 17.99
CA THR A 342 15.58 21.25 17.72
C THR A 342 15.48 21.77 16.28
N VAL A 343 14.26 21.75 15.75
CA VAL A 343 13.96 22.38 14.46
C VAL A 343 14.38 23.86 14.41
N GLN A 344 14.23 24.57 15.55
CA GLN A 344 14.64 25.96 15.68
C GLN A 344 16.16 26.12 15.55
N GLY A 345 16.93 25.20 16.15
CA GLY A 345 18.40 25.19 16.05
C GLY A 345 18.87 24.98 14.62
N GLU A 346 18.28 24.03 13.89
CA GLU A 346 18.55 23.80 12.46
C GLU A 346 18.23 25.04 11.62
N LYS A 347 17.04 25.64 11.81
CA LYS A 347 16.65 26.86 11.09
C LYS A 347 17.63 28.00 11.34
N LYS A 348 18.02 28.21 12.59
CA LYS A 348 19.00 29.24 12.97
C LYS A 348 20.37 29.02 12.29
N ALA A 349 20.84 27.78 12.25
CA ALA A 349 22.08 27.42 11.58
C ALA A 349 22.03 27.74 10.07
N ILE A 350 20.94 27.40 9.41
CA ILE A 350 20.71 27.74 7.99
C ILE A 350 20.62 29.25 7.76
N GLU A 351 19.95 29.99 8.66
CA GLU A 351 19.86 31.44 8.57
C GLU A 351 21.23 32.12 8.71
N VAL A 352 22.05 31.65 9.66
CA VAL A 352 23.44 32.14 9.86
C VAL A 352 24.25 31.88 8.58
N TRP A 353 24.25 30.66 8.05
CA TRP A 353 24.95 30.30 6.83
C TRP A 353 24.53 31.17 5.63
N LYS A 354 23.22 31.48 5.49
CA LYS A 354 22.71 32.39 4.45
C LYS A 354 23.20 33.82 4.65
N LYS A 355 23.19 34.33 5.90
CA LYS A 355 23.67 35.68 6.23
C LYS A 355 25.16 35.86 5.96
N GLU A 356 25.94 34.80 6.11
CA GLU A 356 27.38 34.78 5.79
C GLU A 356 27.66 34.59 4.30
N GLY A 357 26.64 34.77 3.43
CA GLY A 357 26.75 34.71 1.98
C GLY A 357 26.85 33.27 1.46
N SER A 358 26.33 32.28 2.20
CA SER A 358 26.33 30.85 1.84
C SER A 358 27.74 30.30 1.58
N LYS A 359 28.71 30.81 2.31
CA LYS A 359 30.12 30.36 2.22
C LYS A 359 30.29 29.01 2.92
N GLY A 360 31.07 28.11 2.30
CA GLY A 360 31.30 26.75 2.81
C GLY A 360 30.11 25.82 2.61
N ALA A 361 30.18 24.61 3.18
CA ALA A 361 29.14 23.63 3.06
C ALA A 361 27.87 24.05 3.83
N LYS A 362 26.71 23.83 3.23
CA LYS A 362 25.41 24.04 3.89
C LYS A 362 25.35 23.15 5.17
N PRO A 363 24.90 23.69 6.32
CA PRO A 363 24.70 22.87 7.51
C PRO A 363 23.78 21.68 7.25
N LEU A 364 24.18 20.49 7.72
CA LEU A 364 23.34 19.29 7.69
C LEU A 364 22.13 19.47 8.61
N THR A 365 20.98 19.00 8.16
CA THR A 365 19.73 18.98 8.92
C THR A 365 19.17 17.58 8.96
N LEU A 366 18.15 17.31 9.78
CA LEU A 366 17.47 16.03 9.76
C LEU A 366 16.95 15.68 8.35
N HIS A 367 16.45 16.69 7.60
CA HIS A 367 15.92 16.48 6.25
C HIS A 367 16.95 15.96 5.24
N ASP A 368 18.25 16.17 5.47
CA ASP A 368 19.30 15.61 4.61
C ASP A 368 19.46 14.09 4.80
N PHE A 369 18.86 13.51 5.86
CA PHE A 369 18.91 12.08 6.19
C PHE A 369 17.55 11.42 6.28
N PHE A 370 16.47 12.19 6.47
CA PHE A 370 15.08 11.75 6.53
C PHE A 370 14.22 12.74 5.77
N MET A 371 14.04 12.50 4.47
CA MET A 371 13.46 13.45 3.52
C MET A 371 12.01 13.15 3.14
N HIS A 372 11.38 12.15 3.75
CA HIS A 372 9.98 11.77 3.49
C HIS A 372 9.07 11.87 4.73
N GLY A 373 7.77 11.64 4.57
CA GLY A 373 6.82 11.55 5.68
C GLY A 373 6.99 10.27 6.48
N THR A 374 6.58 10.27 7.74
CA THR A 374 6.60 9.06 8.57
C THR A 374 5.39 8.17 8.32
N SER A 375 4.35 8.66 7.64
CA SER A 375 3.07 7.95 7.57
C SER A 375 2.24 8.36 6.36
N HIS A 376 1.57 7.39 5.76
CA HIS A 376 0.45 7.58 4.85
C HIS A 376 -0.70 6.64 5.25
N PHE A 377 -1.95 6.97 4.85
CA PHE A 377 -3.06 6.04 5.02
C PHE A 377 -2.87 4.82 4.12
N ILE A 378 -3.30 3.65 4.62
CA ILE A 378 -3.26 2.37 3.91
C ILE A 378 -4.62 1.69 3.96
N GLY A 379 -4.94 0.89 2.95
CA GLY A 379 -6.21 0.16 2.86
C GLY A 379 -6.31 -0.63 1.57
N MET A 380 -7.25 -0.29 0.69
CA MET A 380 -7.35 -0.93 -0.63
C MET A 380 -6.26 -0.48 -1.60
N ASP A 381 -5.65 0.66 -1.35
CA ASP A 381 -4.45 1.13 -2.03
C ASP A 381 -3.33 1.25 -0.99
N VAL A 382 -2.07 1.04 -1.38
CA VAL A 382 -0.93 1.24 -0.47
C VAL A 382 -0.89 2.70 0.00
N HIS A 383 -0.96 3.65 -0.90
CA HIS A 383 -1.22 5.06 -0.60
C HIS A 383 -2.73 5.30 -0.72
N ASP A 384 -3.47 4.93 0.35
CA ASP A 384 -4.92 4.92 0.35
C ASP A 384 -5.53 6.31 0.48
N VAL A 385 -6.84 6.35 0.36
CA VAL A 385 -7.68 7.55 0.48
C VAL A 385 -7.39 8.30 1.77
N GLY A 386 -7.49 9.61 1.71
CA GLY A 386 -7.11 10.47 2.83
C GLY A 386 -5.67 10.99 2.75
N THR A 387 -4.89 10.66 1.72
CA THR A 387 -3.51 11.10 1.55
C THR A 387 -3.35 12.62 1.36
N GLY A 388 -4.30 13.30 0.75
CA GLY A 388 -4.40 14.78 0.87
C GLY A 388 -4.96 15.19 2.24
N GLY A 389 -5.29 14.27 3.07
CA GLY A 389 -6.27 14.23 4.13
C GLY A 389 -5.75 14.24 5.53
N THR A 390 -4.64 14.87 5.79
CA THR A 390 -4.44 15.49 7.11
C THR A 390 -5.53 16.51 7.40
N ARG A 391 -6.47 16.72 6.45
CA ARG A 391 -7.63 17.61 6.60
C ARG A 391 -8.95 16.86 6.37
N ASP A 392 -9.97 17.21 7.14
CA ASP A 392 -11.33 16.73 6.92
C ASP A 392 -11.99 17.49 5.74
N PRO A 393 -13.19 17.09 5.27
CA PRO A 393 -13.89 17.81 4.20
C PRO A 393 -14.14 19.30 4.46
N ARG A 394 -14.02 19.75 5.72
CA ARG A 394 -14.13 21.15 6.12
C ARG A 394 -12.80 21.87 6.17
N GLY A 395 -11.72 21.23 5.69
CA GLY A 395 -10.36 21.78 5.65
C GLY A 395 -9.62 21.81 7.01
N LYS A 396 -10.21 21.26 8.09
CA LYS A 396 -9.54 21.15 9.39
C LYS A 396 -8.57 19.97 9.44
N LYS A 397 -7.46 20.12 10.17
CA LYS A 397 -6.54 19.00 10.42
C LYS A 397 -7.30 17.84 11.07
N ARG A 398 -7.27 16.69 10.40
CA ARG A 398 -8.01 15.49 10.80
C ARG A 398 -7.38 14.85 12.04
N ALA A 399 -8.19 14.57 13.05
CA ALA A 399 -7.80 13.73 14.17
C ALA A 399 -8.00 12.25 13.81
N LEU A 400 -7.09 11.40 14.26
CA LEU A 400 -7.18 9.94 14.13
C LEU A 400 -8.40 9.42 14.90
N LYS A 401 -9.10 8.47 14.32
CA LYS A 401 -10.29 7.83 14.87
C LYS A 401 -10.21 6.31 14.69
N PRO A 402 -10.92 5.52 15.51
CA PRO A 402 -11.01 4.08 15.33
C PRO A 402 -11.39 3.70 13.88
N GLY A 403 -10.74 2.66 13.37
CA GLY A 403 -10.88 2.19 11.99
C GLY A 403 -9.98 2.89 10.96
N MET A 404 -9.27 3.97 11.31
CA MET A 404 -8.25 4.53 10.43
C MET A 404 -6.99 3.68 10.49
N ALA A 405 -6.43 3.33 9.33
CA ALA A 405 -5.18 2.57 9.19
C ALA A 405 -4.15 3.40 8.43
N PHE A 406 -2.89 3.33 8.86
CA PHE A 406 -1.77 4.07 8.27
C PHE A 406 -0.43 3.43 8.62
N THR A 407 0.64 3.79 7.90
CA THR A 407 2.01 3.30 8.12
C THR A 407 2.75 4.13 9.16
N VAL A 408 3.74 3.54 9.83
CA VAL A 408 4.75 4.24 10.64
C VAL A 408 6.12 3.78 10.17
N GLU A 409 6.80 4.64 9.37
CA GLU A 409 7.95 4.28 8.53
C GLU A 409 9.13 5.27 8.63
N PRO A 410 9.67 5.60 9.80
CA PRO A 410 10.86 6.44 9.87
C PRO A 410 12.07 5.74 9.24
N GLY A 411 12.99 6.56 8.69
CA GLY A 411 14.22 6.06 8.11
C GLY A 411 15.39 7.03 8.28
N ILE A 412 16.60 6.52 8.09
CA ILE A 412 17.85 7.30 7.96
C ILE A 412 18.58 6.80 6.72
N TYR A 413 18.95 7.74 5.84
CA TYR A 413 19.63 7.45 4.58
C TYR A 413 20.86 8.33 4.47
N ILE A 414 22.05 7.74 4.57
CA ILE A 414 23.34 8.45 4.50
C ILE A 414 24.01 8.10 3.18
N ALA A 415 24.01 9.05 2.26
CA ALA A 415 24.60 8.83 0.94
C ALA A 415 26.07 8.38 1.03
N PRO A 416 26.54 7.47 0.16
CA PRO A 416 27.94 7.03 0.14
C PRO A 416 28.95 8.19 0.01
N GLY A 417 28.58 9.25 -0.74
CA GLY A 417 29.41 10.44 -0.96
C GLY A 417 29.25 11.56 0.06
N GLU A 418 28.54 11.36 1.18
CA GLU A 418 28.34 12.41 2.19
C GLU A 418 29.60 12.54 3.09
N GLU A 419 30.56 13.35 2.62
CA GLU A 419 31.86 13.51 3.27
C GLU A 419 31.82 14.21 4.63
N ARG A 420 30.73 14.95 4.93
CA ARG A 420 30.53 15.63 6.23
C ARG A 420 30.19 14.66 7.35
N VAL A 421 29.84 13.41 7.01
CA VAL A 421 29.55 12.33 7.95
C VAL A 421 30.75 11.38 8.03
N ALA A 422 31.03 10.86 9.22
CA ALA A 422 32.10 9.89 9.41
C ALA A 422 31.97 8.69 8.47
N ALA A 423 33.08 8.27 7.85
CA ALA A 423 33.09 7.24 6.79
C ALA A 423 32.38 5.93 7.20
N LYS A 424 32.42 5.54 8.48
CA LYS A 424 31.76 4.34 9.00
C LYS A 424 30.23 4.32 8.85
N TYR A 425 29.59 5.47 8.62
CA TYR A 425 28.13 5.59 8.47
C TYR A 425 27.70 5.80 7.02
N ARG A 426 28.64 6.13 6.11
CA ARG A 426 28.30 6.41 4.71
C ARG A 426 27.78 5.17 4.00
N GLY A 427 26.78 5.32 3.16
CA GLY A 427 26.13 4.22 2.44
C GLY A 427 25.15 3.40 3.30
N ILE A 428 24.85 3.83 4.54
CA ILE A 428 23.84 3.17 5.37
C ILE A 428 22.47 3.78 5.08
N GLY A 429 21.55 2.95 4.57
CA GLY A 429 20.11 3.23 4.45
C GLY A 429 19.32 2.27 5.31
N ILE A 430 18.48 2.78 6.20
CA ILE A 430 17.65 1.99 7.11
C ILE A 430 16.26 2.61 7.16
N ARG A 431 15.22 1.81 6.88
CA ARG A 431 13.81 2.08 7.15
C ARG A 431 13.23 0.92 7.93
N ILE A 432 12.36 1.21 8.90
CA ILE A 432 11.59 0.23 9.66
C ILE A 432 10.15 0.72 9.65
N GLU A 433 9.25 -0.12 9.20
CA GLU A 433 7.86 0.22 8.92
C GLU A 433 6.90 -0.85 9.37
N ASP A 434 5.83 -0.42 10.01
CA ASP A 434 4.68 -1.25 10.33
C ASP A 434 3.36 -0.54 9.99
N ASP A 435 2.37 -1.33 9.59
CA ASP A 435 0.97 -0.92 9.48
C ASP A 435 0.31 -0.87 10.85
N VAL A 436 -0.40 0.21 11.13
CA VAL A 436 -1.20 0.33 12.35
C VAL A 436 -2.66 0.68 12.03
N VAL A 437 -3.59 0.12 12.80
CA VAL A 437 -5.00 0.53 12.78
C VAL A 437 -5.38 1.10 14.14
N ILE A 438 -6.07 2.25 14.14
CA ILE A 438 -6.55 2.89 15.36
C ILE A 438 -7.70 2.09 15.96
N THR A 439 -7.57 1.75 17.24
CA THR A 439 -8.61 1.09 18.05
C THR A 439 -9.39 2.12 18.90
N SER A 440 -10.25 1.67 19.80
CA SER A 440 -10.99 2.55 20.72
C SER A 440 -10.09 3.30 21.71
N ASP A 441 -8.94 2.74 22.06
CA ASP A 441 -8.07 3.16 23.16
C ASP A 441 -6.58 3.33 22.78
N GLY A 442 -6.20 2.92 21.57
CA GLY A 442 -4.82 3.00 21.09
C GLY A 442 -4.70 2.65 19.62
N CYS A 443 -3.79 1.74 19.30
CA CYS A 443 -3.67 1.13 17.97
C CYS A 443 -3.28 -0.34 18.07
N GLU A 444 -3.61 -1.09 17.02
CA GLU A 444 -3.09 -2.43 16.76
C GLU A 444 -2.04 -2.37 15.65
N VAL A 445 -0.92 -3.05 15.81
CA VAL A 445 0.11 -3.21 14.77
C VAL A 445 -0.23 -4.47 13.98
N LEU A 446 -0.62 -4.31 12.71
CA LEU A 446 -1.08 -5.41 11.86
C LEU A 446 0.07 -6.28 11.34
N THR A 447 1.28 -5.72 11.27
CA THR A 447 2.49 -6.31 10.68
C THR A 447 3.55 -6.72 11.71
N GLY A 448 3.22 -6.63 12.99
CA GLY A 448 4.14 -6.82 14.12
C GLY A 448 4.74 -8.24 14.26
N ALA A 449 4.36 -9.21 13.41
CA ALA A 449 4.92 -10.55 13.41
C ALA A 449 6.35 -10.61 12.83
N VAL A 450 6.78 -9.59 12.08
CA VAL A 450 8.17 -9.49 11.58
C VAL A 450 9.08 -8.98 12.70
N PRO A 451 10.17 -9.70 13.03
CA PRO A 451 11.11 -9.20 14.03
C PRO A 451 11.73 -7.86 13.59
N LYS A 452 11.88 -6.96 14.56
CA LYS A 452 12.52 -5.66 14.37
C LYS A 452 13.58 -5.34 15.42
N ASP A 453 13.67 -6.11 16.50
CA ASP A 453 14.78 -6.01 17.44
C ASP A 453 16.02 -6.71 16.85
N VAL A 454 17.19 -6.07 16.95
CA VAL A 454 18.45 -6.54 16.35
C VAL A 454 18.74 -8.00 16.70
N ASP A 455 18.67 -8.35 17.99
CA ASP A 455 18.99 -9.70 18.45
C ASP A 455 17.99 -10.76 17.93
N ALA A 456 16.70 -10.39 17.75
CA ALA A 456 15.68 -11.27 17.19
C ALA A 456 15.89 -11.49 15.67
N ILE A 457 16.28 -10.46 14.92
CA ILE A 457 16.66 -10.58 13.51
C ILE A 457 17.86 -11.50 13.35
N GLU A 458 18.95 -11.24 14.06
CA GLU A 458 20.17 -12.04 13.99
C GLU A 458 19.93 -13.50 14.37
N LYS A 459 19.06 -13.76 15.36
CA LYS A 459 18.66 -15.11 15.76
C LYS A 459 17.89 -15.82 14.62
N LEU A 460 16.88 -15.17 14.04
CA LEU A 460 16.10 -15.74 12.92
C LEU A 460 17.00 -16.08 11.72
N MET A 461 17.94 -15.18 11.41
CA MET A 461 18.90 -15.38 10.33
C MET A 461 19.85 -16.55 10.60
N ALA A 462 20.31 -16.69 11.83
CA ALA A 462 21.15 -17.83 12.24
C ALA A 462 20.41 -19.17 12.16
N GLU A 463 19.14 -19.21 12.56
CA GLU A 463 18.27 -20.38 12.42
C GLU A 463 18.08 -20.78 10.95
N GLY A 464 17.83 -19.82 10.05
CA GLY A 464 17.71 -20.05 8.62
C GLY A 464 18.99 -20.62 8.01
N ARG A 465 20.18 -20.15 8.46
CA ARG A 465 21.47 -20.67 8.01
C ARG A 465 21.75 -22.10 8.47
N ALA A 466 21.34 -22.44 9.68
CA ALA A 466 21.51 -23.80 10.22
C ALA A 466 20.67 -24.83 9.46
N HIS A 467 19.52 -24.45 8.92
CA HIS A 467 18.61 -25.33 8.19
C HIS A 467 18.86 -25.36 6.67
N CYS A 468 19.93 -24.71 6.20
CA CYS A 468 20.38 -24.57 4.82
C CYS A 468 19.41 -25.11 3.77
N LEU A 469 18.40 -24.31 3.43
CA LEU A 469 17.65 -24.52 2.21
C LEU A 469 18.62 -24.18 1.08
N ASP A 470 19.14 -25.19 0.43
CA ASP A 470 19.98 -25.04 -0.75
C ASP A 470 19.10 -24.49 -1.87
N VAL A 471 18.95 -23.15 -1.89
CA VAL A 471 18.11 -22.40 -2.83
C VAL A 471 18.55 -22.68 -4.25
N GLU A 472 19.88 -22.85 -4.47
CA GLU A 472 20.43 -23.20 -5.77
C GLU A 472 19.91 -24.56 -6.24
N LYS A 473 19.82 -25.56 -5.38
CA LYS A 473 19.27 -26.87 -5.75
C LYS A 473 17.77 -26.85 -6.03
N LYS A 474 17.04 -25.90 -5.47
CA LYS A 474 15.58 -25.81 -5.64
C LYS A 474 15.16 -25.03 -6.88
N PHE A 475 15.87 -23.95 -7.21
CA PHE A 475 15.39 -22.96 -8.18
C PHE A 475 16.37 -22.69 -9.32
N ALA A 476 17.66 -23.03 -9.21
CA ALA A 476 18.59 -22.80 -10.30
C ALA A 476 18.38 -23.81 -11.44
N VAL A 477 18.21 -23.30 -12.65
CA VAL A 477 18.30 -24.10 -13.86
C VAL A 477 19.78 -24.47 -14.03
N LYS A 478 20.07 -25.76 -14.10
CA LYS A 478 21.43 -26.22 -14.43
C LYS A 478 21.77 -25.75 -15.82
N ALA A 479 22.86 -25.01 -15.97
CA ALA A 479 23.39 -24.57 -17.27
C ALA A 479 23.75 -25.74 -18.15
#